data_dcb267739092ccca69eb8b4f745b5f82
#
_entry.id   dcb267739092ccca69eb8b4f745b5f82
#
_cell.length_a   1.000
_cell.length_b   1.000
_cell.length_c   1.000
_cell.angle_alpha   90.00
_cell.angle_beta   90.00
_cell.angle_gamma   90.00
#
_symmetry.space_group_name_H-M   'P 1'
#
loop_
_entity.id
_entity.type
_entity.pdbx_description
1 polymer ?
#
loop_
_entity_poly.entity_id
_entity_poly.type
_entity_poly.pdbx_seq_one_letter_code
_entity_poly.pdbx_strand_id
1 'polypeptide(L)'
;LVHALVQAGHRVRAFARSATEIPGVDSIRADVLDEVALAAAMSEVDVVYHLIHSMTGDDFVATDARIAQTVADAAARAGVRQVVYLGGPRPTDEPSPHLASRAQVGDLFLAAPTPAVVLQASMIIGAGSASFDLLAKAARGGPVVPNPAYMGNRSRPIALRDVLYYLVEAASREPVNTVADIAGPDTLTYLELLQRCARVAGLPKRLPIPVVLPPTIAAALSSEPLVRALVDSLKHDLVPTHPLPPPPYGSTSIDRALREALGISEPEGPPLDAPDLLKDRKQVRVRAERFALWKAITDIGGANGWHTLPGAWSLRGAVDHLFGGVGLHRGRPTDLARGDVVDSWTVVDRHDGDTELVLRADLRLPGRAWLTLRATDGDHPGECGFEQTTLFQPHGLAGKIYWYTQKPLHDVVFGTMALGIARAAEESGGTGASPVE
;
A
#
# COMPACT_ATOMS: atom_id res chain seq x y z
N LEU A 1 12.27 -9.91 5.95
CA LEU A 1 12.46 -9.57 7.36
C LEU A 1 13.95 -9.63 7.74
N VAL A 2 14.67 -10.71 7.42
CA VAL A 2 16.10 -10.88 7.79
C VAL A 2 16.91 -9.64 7.41
N HIS A 3 16.85 -9.20 6.15
CA HIS A 3 17.57 -7.98 5.71
C HIS A 3 17.15 -6.72 6.47
N ALA A 4 15.86 -6.56 6.79
CA ALA A 4 15.37 -5.41 7.52
C ALA A 4 15.91 -5.37 8.97
N LEU A 5 15.97 -6.52 9.62
CA LEU A 5 16.54 -6.64 10.96
C LEU A 5 18.06 -6.38 10.98
N VAL A 6 18.79 -6.91 10.00
CA VAL A 6 20.25 -6.64 9.86
C VAL A 6 20.50 -5.15 9.61
N GLN A 7 19.71 -4.51 8.75
CA GLN A 7 19.80 -3.06 8.50
C GLN A 7 19.48 -2.21 9.74
N ALA A 8 18.60 -2.72 10.60
CA ALA A 8 18.30 -2.10 11.90
C ALA A 8 19.37 -2.35 12.98
N GLY A 9 20.46 -3.06 12.66
CA GLY A 9 21.57 -3.34 13.55
C GLY A 9 21.44 -4.59 14.44
N HIS A 10 20.41 -5.43 14.19
CA HIS A 10 20.24 -6.69 14.93
C HIS A 10 21.15 -7.80 14.40
N ARG A 11 21.64 -8.65 15.31
CA ARG A 11 22.24 -9.92 14.95
C ARG A 11 21.13 -10.93 14.68
N VAL A 12 21.10 -11.48 13.48
CA VAL A 12 20.02 -12.37 13.03
C VAL A 12 20.51 -13.80 12.89
N ARG A 13 19.73 -14.75 13.41
CA ARG A 13 19.86 -16.17 13.17
C ARG A 13 18.64 -16.68 12.44
N ALA A 14 18.83 -17.25 11.26
CA ALA A 14 17.77 -17.83 10.44
C ALA A 14 17.66 -19.32 10.72
N PHE A 15 16.45 -19.81 10.98
CA PHE A 15 16.15 -21.20 11.24
C PHE A 15 15.04 -21.70 10.30
N ALA A 16 15.35 -22.66 9.44
CA ALA A 16 14.38 -23.22 8.51
C ALA A 16 14.81 -24.59 7.98
N ARG A 17 13.86 -25.40 7.52
CA ARG A 17 14.14 -26.71 6.88
C ARG A 17 14.95 -26.58 5.59
N SER A 18 14.75 -25.50 4.86
CA SER A 18 15.42 -25.18 3.60
C SER A 18 16.17 -23.86 3.70
N ALA A 19 16.94 -23.66 4.78
CA ALA A 19 17.70 -22.44 4.96
C ALA A 19 18.67 -22.25 3.79
N THR A 20 18.51 -21.12 3.10
CA THR A 20 19.49 -20.62 2.13
C THR A 20 20.54 -19.85 2.90
N GLU A 21 21.81 -19.99 2.55
CA GLU A 21 22.85 -19.14 3.11
C GLU A 21 22.58 -17.68 2.77
N ILE A 22 22.43 -16.86 3.80
CA ILE A 22 22.25 -15.42 3.66
C ILE A 22 23.56 -14.76 4.13
N PRO A 23 24.22 -13.96 3.30
CA PRO A 23 25.48 -13.32 3.68
C PRO A 23 25.36 -12.53 4.99
N GLY A 24 26.24 -12.81 5.96
CA GLY A 24 26.26 -12.11 7.26
C GLY A 24 25.18 -12.58 8.25
N VAL A 25 24.47 -13.68 7.98
CA VAL A 25 23.42 -14.24 8.83
C VAL A 25 23.78 -15.66 9.24
N ASP A 26 23.70 -15.95 10.54
CA ASP A 26 23.84 -17.30 11.06
C ASP A 26 22.61 -18.14 10.63
N SER A 27 22.81 -19.16 9.80
CA SER A 27 21.73 -19.94 9.21
C SER A 27 21.79 -21.39 9.69
N ILE A 28 20.71 -21.84 10.34
CA ILE A 28 20.56 -23.22 10.86
C ILE A 28 19.52 -23.94 10.04
N ARG A 29 19.91 -25.05 9.44
CA ARG A 29 19.02 -25.93 8.68
C ARG A 29 18.57 -27.08 9.55
N ALA A 30 17.33 -27.02 10.06
CA ALA A 30 16.74 -28.12 10.85
C ALA A 30 15.21 -28.07 10.78
N ASP A 31 14.54 -29.12 11.24
CA ASP A 31 13.10 -29.13 11.48
C ASP A 31 12.81 -28.48 12.83
N VAL A 32 11.76 -27.66 12.89
CA VAL A 32 11.32 -26.98 14.13
C VAL A 32 10.89 -27.98 15.22
N LEU A 33 10.50 -29.17 14.85
CA LEU A 33 10.17 -30.27 15.78
C LEU A 33 11.40 -31.04 16.28
N ASP A 34 12.59 -30.73 15.78
CA ASP A 34 13.85 -31.16 16.38
C ASP A 34 14.17 -30.26 17.58
N GLU A 35 13.75 -30.70 18.76
CA GLU A 35 13.87 -29.90 19.99
C GLU A 35 15.35 -29.62 20.35
N VAL A 36 16.30 -30.49 20.00
CA VAL A 36 17.72 -30.28 20.26
C VAL A 36 18.27 -29.16 19.38
N ALA A 37 18.00 -29.24 18.09
CA ALA A 37 18.38 -28.19 17.13
C ALA A 37 17.71 -26.84 17.43
N LEU A 38 16.44 -26.88 17.81
CA LEU A 38 15.69 -25.67 18.16
C LEU A 38 16.22 -25.02 19.44
N ALA A 39 16.51 -25.80 20.49
CA ALA A 39 17.11 -25.31 21.73
C ALA A 39 18.50 -24.67 21.49
N ALA A 40 19.33 -25.30 20.67
CA ALA A 40 20.63 -24.75 20.28
C ALA A 40 20.45 -23.41 19.48
N ALA A 41 19.46 -23.37 18.58
CA ALA A 41 19.15 -22.17 17.80
C ALA A 41 18.67 -20.99 18.66
N MET A 42 18.02 -21.24 19.78
CA MET A 42 17.49 -20.21 20.70
C MET A 42 18.50 -19.76 21.76
N SER A 43 19.70 -20.39 21.83
CA SER A 43 20.72 -19.93 22.78
C SER A 43 21.17 -18.51 22.47
N GLU A 44 21.19 -17.65 23.50
CA GLU A 44 21.56 -16.21 23.42
C GLU A 44 20.69 -15.41 22.44
N VAL A 45 19.43 -15.79 22.28
CA VAL A 45 18.44 -15.08 21.45
C VAL A 45 17.51 -14.26 22.34
N ASP A 46 17.40 -12.97 22.09
CA ASP A 46 16.48 -12.08 22.79
C ASP A 46 15.05 -12.17 22.25
N VAL A 47 14.89 -12.24 20.92
CA VAL A 47 13.58 -12.19 20.26
C VAL A 47 13.45 -13.30 19.23
N VAL A 48 12.36 -14.05 19.31
CA VAL A 48 12.01 -15.11 18.33
C VAL A 48 10.88 -14.65 17.45
N TYR A 49 11.08 -14.67 16.12
CA TYR A 49 10.03 -14.47 15.13
C TYR A 49 9.45 -15.81 14.69
N HIS A 50 8.19 -16.05 15.01
CA HIS A 50 7.47 -17.22 14.52
C HIS A 50 6.74 -16.89 13.22
N LEU A 51 7.29 -17.35 12.08
CA LEU A 51 6.73 -17.15 10.74
C LEU A 51 6.41 -18.49 10.06
N ILE A 52 6.48 -19.59 10.80
CA ILE A 52 6.21 -20.93 10.29
C ILE A 52 4.69 -21.15 10.27
N HIS A 53 4.21 -21.71 9.18
CA HIS A 53 2.84 -22.20 9.08
C HIS A 53 2.76 -23.36 8.09
N SER A 54 1.91 -24.31 8.39
CA SER A 54 1.62 -25.46 7.52
C SER A 54 0.31 -25.16 6.78
N MET A 55 0.33 -25.19 5.45
CA MET A 55 -0.87 -25.03 4.62
C MET A 55 -1.09 -26.26 3.74
N THR A 56 -0.34 -27.33 4.00
CA THR A 56 -0.37 -28.59 3.25
C THR A 56 -0.75 -29.73 4.18
N GLY A 57 -1.75 -30.52 3.77
CA GLY A 57 -2.25 -31.64 4.54
C GLY A 57 -3.57 -31.37 5.25
N ASP A 58 -4.30 -32.46 5.54
CA ASP A 58 -5.65 -32.38 6.11
C ASP A 58 -5.66 -31.98 7.60
N ASP A 59 -4.50 -32.07 8.27
CA ASP A 59 -4.33 -31.81 9.71
C ASP A 59 -3.36 -30.64 9.99
N PHE A 60 -3.36 -29.62 9.13
CA PHE A 60 -2.48 -28.47 9.28
C PHE A 60 -2.72 -27.68 10.57
N VAL A 61 -3.98 -27.65 11.08
CA VAL A 61 -4.35 -26.92 12.29
C VAL A 61 -3.65 -27.51 13.51
N ALA A 62 -3.70 -28.84 13.69
CA ALA A 62 -3.01 -29.52 14.78
C ALA A 62 -1.49 -29.47 14.63
N THR A 63 -0.99 -29.50 13.40
CA THR A 63 0.44 -29.36 13.09
C THR A 63 0.95 -27.97 13.49
N ASP A 64 0.26 -26.90 13.10
CA ASP A 64 0.61 -25.53 13.47
C ASP A 64 0.57 -25.31 14.97
N ALA A 65 -0.46 -25.82 15.64
CA ALA A 65 -0.56 -25.77 17.12
C ALA A 65 0.60 -26.48 17.81
N ARG A 66 0.97 -27.69 17.36
CA ARG A 66 2.12 -28.43 17.90
C ARG A 66 3.44 -27.68 17.69
N ILE A 67 3.65 -27.13 16.50
CA ILE A 67 4.86 -26.33 16.20
C ILE A 67 4.90 -25.09 17.11
N ALA A 68 3.80 -24.37 17.25
CA ALA A 68 3.73 -23.19 18.12
C ALA A 68 4.04 -23.55 19.59
N GLN A 69 3.48 -24.65 20.10
CA GLN A 69 3.77 -25.12 21.46
C GLN A 69 5.26 -25.47 21.62
N THR A 70 5.84 -26.21 20.68
CA THR A 70 7.27 -26.56 20.72
C THR A 70 8.15 -25.30 20.74
N VAL A 71 7.84 -24.29 19.93
CA VAL A 71 8.56 -23.00 19.90
C VAL A 71 8.38 -22.24 21.21
N ALA A 72 7.15 -22.18 21.75
CA ALA A 72 6.86 -21.48 23.02
C ALA A 72 7.63 -22.11 24.19
N ASP A 73 7.63 -23.43 24.29
CA ASP A 73 8.34 -24.17 25.35
C ASP A 73 9.86 -23.98 25.24
N ALA A 74 10.41 -24.02 24.02
CA ALA A 74 11.82 -23.79 23.78
C ALA A 74 12.24 -22.35 24.09
N ALA A 75 11.43 -21.36 23.72
CA ALA A 75 11.65 -19.95 24.04
C ALA A 75 11.66 -19.71 25.56
N ALA A 76 10.72 -20.29 26.28
CA ALA A 76 10.66 -20.17 27.74
C ALA A 76 11.91 -20.82 28.40
N ARG A 77 12.31 -22.01 27.97
CA ARG A 77 13.52 -22.69 28.48
C ARG A 77 14.82 -21.92 28.19
N ALA A 78 14.90 -21.26 27.03
CA ALA A 78 16.07 -20.48 26.62
C ALA A 78 16.13 -19.07 27.25
N GLY A 79 15.08 -18.63 27.96
CA GLY A 79 14.99 -17.30 28.53
C GLY A 79 14.82 -16.20 27.47
N VAL A 80 14.22 -16.51 26.32
CA VAL A 80 13.88 -15.54 25.29
C VAL A 80 12.98 -14.44 25.88
N ARG A 81 13.31 -13.17 25.62
CA ARG A 81 12.57 -12.04 26.18
C ARG A 81 11.19 -11.85 25.55
N GLN A 82 11.06 -12.16 24.27
CA GLN A 82 9.81 -11.94 23.53
C GLN A 82 9.68 -12.87 22.31
N VAL A 83 8.46 -13.32 22.06
CA VAL A 83 8.06 -13.95 20.80
C VAL A 83 7.27 -12.94 19.97
N VAL A 84 7.58 -12.81 18.68
CA VAL A 84 6.82 -12.02 17.71
C VAL A 84 6.17 -12.97 16.70
N TYR A 85 4.86 -12.93 16.64
CA TYR A 85 4.09 -13.76 15.71
C TYR A 85 3.31 -12.88 14.73
N LEU A 86 3.45 -13.17 13.43
CA LEU A 86 2.65 -12.55 12.37
C LEU A 86 1.48 -13.48 12.03
N GLY A 87 0.33 -13.17 12.59
CA GLY A 87 -0.93 -13.90 12.43
C GLY A 87 -1.88 -13.26 11.43
N GLY A 88 -3.09 -13.81 11.36
CA GLY A 88 -4.23 -13.25 10.62
C GLY A 88 -5.23 -12.58 11.55
N PRO A 89 -6.13 -11.74 11.01
CA PRO A 89 -7.20 -11.12 11.79
C PRO A 89 -8.21 -12.16 12.26
N ARG A 90 -8.92 -11.85 13.33
CA ARG A 90 -10.03 -12.66 13.84
C ARG A 90 -11.33 -12.14 13.28
N PRO A 91 -12.06 -12.91 12.46
CA PRO A 91 -13.41 -12.53 12.04
C PRO A 91 -14.37 -12.59 13.24
N THR A 92 -15.47 -11.85 13.14
CA THR A 92 -16.52 -11.81 14.18
C THR A 92 -17.47 -13.00 14.10
N ASP A 93 -17.51 -13.70 12.98
CA ASP A 93 -18.26 -14.91 12.70
C ASP A 93 -17.38 -16.17 12.80
N GLU A 94 -17.94 -17.35 12.52
CA GLU A 94 -17.19 -18.60 12.56
C GLU A 94 -16.03 -18.58 11.55
N PRO A 95 -14.78 -18.63 12.04
CA PRO A 95 -13.60 -18.47 11.17
C PRO A 95 -13.42 -19.64 10.21
N SER A 96 -12.81 -19.39 9.05
CA SER A 96 -12.31 -20.48 8.22
C SER A 96 -11.24 -21.28 8.98
N PRO A 97 -11.03 -22.57 8.63
CA PRO A 97 -9.98 -23.38 9.29
C PRO A 97 -8.61 -22.71 9.29
N HIS A 98 -8.28 -21.99 8.22
CA HIS A 98 -7.05 -21.23 8.12
C HIS A 98 -6.99 -20.08 9.14
N LEU A 99 -8.03 -19.26 9.26
CA LEU A 99 -8.07 -18.17 10.22
C LEU A 99 -8.16 -18.68 11.66
N ALA A 100 -8.86 -19.80 11.88
CA ALA A 100 -8.91 -20.47 13.18
C ALA A 100 -7.52 -20.95 13.64
N SER A 101 -6.76 -21.60 12.75
CA SER A 101 -5.37 -22.01 13.02
C SER A 101 -4.49 -20.83 13.40
N ARG A 102 -4.57 -19.71 12.63
CA ARG A 102 -3.82 -18.50 12.93
C ARG A 102 -4.16 -17.90 14.30
N ALA A 103 -5.44 -17.87 14.65
CA ALA A 103 -5.91 -17.41 15.95
C ALA A 103 -5.40 -18.32 17.08
N GLN A 104 -5.51 -19.63 16.93
CA GLN A 104 -5.05 -20.63 17.91
C GLN A 104 -3.54 -20.52 18.18
N VAL A 105 -2.71 -20.36 17.13
CA VAL A 105 -1.27 -20.15 17.28
C VAL A 105 -0.98 -18.88 18.08
N GLY A 106 -1.69 -17.78 17.80
CA GLY A 106 -1.58 -16.55 18.58
C GLY A 106 -1.93 -16.73 20.04
N ASP A 107 -3.04 -17.45 20.33
CA ASP A 107 -3.46 -17.75 21.70
C ASP A 107 -2.46 -18.61 22.48
N LEU A 108 -1.83 -19.59 21.83
CA LEU A 108 -0.76 -20.40 22.42
C LEU A 108 0.43 -19.56 22.85
N PHE A 109 0.89 -18.63 22.01
CA PHE A 109 1.98 -17.75 22.38
C PHE A 109 1.61 -16.77 23.49
N LEU A 110 0.39 -16.21 23.47
CA LEU A 110 -0.09 -15.32 24.54
C LEU A 110 -0.26 -16.01 25.90
N ALA A 111 -0.55 -17.31 25.91
CA ALA A 111 -0.67 -18.11 27.10
C ALA A 111 0.67 -18.64 27.63
N ALA A 112 1.74 -18.55 26.83
CA ALA A 112 3.07 -19.04 27.18
C ALA A 112 3.75 -18.15 28.23
N PRO A 113 4.77 -18.67 28.97
CA PRO A 113 5.52 -17.88 29.95
C PRO A 113 6.31 -16.72 29.33
N THR A 114 6.81 -16.88 28.09
CA THR A 114 7.50 -15.82 27.35
C THR A 114 6.49 -14.83 26.78
N PRO A 115 6.59 -13.52 27.06
CA PRO A 115 5.70 -12.52 26.48
C PRO A 115 5.66 -12.58 24.95
N ALA A 116 4.49 -12.37 24.35
CA ALA A 116 4.31 -12.44 22.90
C ALA A 116 3.61 -11.21 22.34
N VAL A 117 4.11 -10.71 21.21
CA VAL A 117 3.41 -9.75 20.35
C VAL A 117 2.82 -10.49 19.16
N VAL A 118 1.50 -10.53 19.12
CA VAL A 118 0.72 -11.11 18.01
C VAL A 118 0.28 -9.97 17.09
N LEU A 119 0.96 -9.80 15.94
CA LEU A 119 0.58 -8.84 14.92
C LEU A 119 -0.42 -9.50 13.96
N GLN A 120 -1.60 -8.91 13.83
CA GLN A 120 -2.66 -9.41 12.96
C GLN A 120 -2.75 -8.59 11.70
N ALA A 121 -2.50 -9.22 10.54
CA ALA A 121 -2.59 -8.60 9.23
C ALA A 121 -3.60 -9.35 8.35
N SER A 122 -4.42 -8.62 7.59
CA SER A 122 -5.36 -9.24 6.64
C SER A 122 -4.60 -9.75 5.41
N MET A 123 -4.61 -9.03 4.30
CA MET A 123 -3.85 -9.37 3.11
C MET A 123 -2.56 -8.54 3.06
N ILE A 124 -1.42 -9.21 2.94
CA ILE A 124 -0.12 -8.54 2.76
C ILE A 124 0.16 -8.42 1.26
N ILE A 125 0.29 -7.19 0.78
CA ILE A 125 0.66 -6.88 -0.60
C ILE A 125 2.18 -6.82 -0.69
N GLY A 126 2.77 -7.84 -1.33
CA GLY A 126 4.21 -7.94 -1.52
C GLY A 126 4.57 -9.11 -2.42
N ALA A 127 5.68 -9.01 -3.14
CA ALA A 127 6.18 -10.09 -3.99
C ALA A 127 6.46 -11.35 -3.14
N GLY A 128 6.00 -12.50 -3.63
CA GLY A 128 6.12 -13.78 -2.91
C GLY A 128 5.07 -14.02 -1.82
N SER A 129 4.13 -13.08 -1.60
CA SER A 129 2.96 -13.32 -0.77
C SER A 129 1.94 -14.16 -1.53
N ALA A 130 1.57 -15.32 -1.00
CA ALA A 130 0.63 -16.25 -1.66
C ALA A 130 -0.73 -15.61 -1.97
N SER A 131 -1.25 -14.79 -1.05
CA SER A 131 -2.52 -14.05 -1.26
C SER A 131 -2.39 -12.99 -2.36
N PHE A 132 -1.26 -12.30 -2.42
CA PHE A 132 -0.99 -11.36 -3.50
C PHE A 132 -0.79 -12.06 -4.85
N ASP A 133 -0.07 -13.18 -4.89
CA ASP A 133 0.16 -13.94 -6.12
C ASP A 133 -1.17 -14.47 -6.69
N LEU A 134 -2.09 -14.94 -5.83
CA LEU A 134 -3.44 -15.33 -6.21
C LEU A 134 -4.22 -14.13 -6.78
N LEU A 135 -4.17 -12.99 -6.13
CA LEU A 135 -4.80 -11.75 -6.58
C LEU A 135 -4.27 -11.32 -7.95
N ALA A 136 -2.94 -11.32 -8.13
CA ALA A 136 -2.28 -10.94 -9.38
C ALA A 136 -2.60 -11.92 -10.52
N LYS A 137 -2.68 -13.22 -10.23
CA LYS A 137 -3.12 -14.26 -11.17
C LYS A 137 -4.58 -14.04 -11.59
N ALA A 138 -5.48 -13.81 -10.63
CA ALA A 138 -6.88 -13.52 -10.90
C ALA A 138 -7.06 -12.23 -11.73
N ALA A 139 -6.31 -11.19 -11.42
CA ALA A 139 -6.31 -9.94 -12.18
C ALA A 139 -5.87 -10.11 -13.63
N ARG A 140 -5.00 -11.07 -13.95
CA ARG A 140 -4.54 -11.41 -15.31
C ARG A 140 -5.45 -12.40 -16.05
N GLY A 141 -6.37 -13.05 -15.36
CA GLY A 141 -7.12 -14.21 -15.84
C GLY A 141 -8.09 -13.98 -17.01
N GLY A 142 -8.34 -12.76 -17.45
CA GLY A 142 -9.22 -12.46 -18.60
C GLY A 142 -10.04 -11.18 -18.41
N PRO A 143 -10.82 -10.78 -19.45
CA PRO A 143 -11.62 -9.54 -19.40
C PRO A 143 -12.83 -9.64 -18.47
N VAL A 144 -13.24 -10.85 -18.13
CA VAL A 144 -14.39 -11.14 -17.29
C VAL A 144 -13.92 -11.76 -15.98
N VAL A 145 -14.50 -11.34 -14.86
CA VAL A 145 -14.24 -11.92 -13.55
C VAL A 145 -15.56 -12.39 -12.92
N PRO A 146 -15.64 -13.65 -12.43
CA PRO A 146 -16.76 -14.09 -11.61
C PRO A 146 -16.86 -13.22 -10.36
N ASN A 147 -18.06 -12.74 -10.06
CA ASN A 147 -18.34 -11.89 -8.91
C ASN A 147 -19.39 -12.55 -8.00
N PRO A 148 -19.03 -13.58 -7.23
CA PRO A 148 -19.89 -14.10 -6.18
C PRO A 148 -20.02 -13.09 -5.04
N ALA A 149 -21.06 -13.24 -4.21
CA ALA A 149 -21.40 -12.29 -3.15
C ALA A 149 -20.23 -11.99 -2.18
N TYR A 150 -19.41 -13.00 -1.88
CA TYR A 150 -18.26 -12.82 -0.97
C TYR A 150 -17.14 -11.91 -1.52
N MET A 151 -17.12 -11.62 -2.83
CA MET A 151 -16.23 -10.61 -3.39
C MET A 151 -16.59 -9.18 -2.96
N GLY A 152 -17.78 -9.00 -2.39
CA GLY A 152 -18.22 -7.75 -1.76
C GLY A 152 -17.73 -7.58 -0.31
N ASN A 153 -17.19 -8.63 0.32
CA ASN A 153 -16.61 -8.54 1.65
C ASN A 153 -15.37 -7.66 1.63
N ARG A 154 -15.11 -7.00 2.76
CA ARG A 154 -14.10 -5.96 2.87
C ARG A 154 -12.85 -6.46 3.59
N SER A 155 -11.73 -5.94 3.17
CA SER A 155 -10.44 -6.15 3.79
C SER A 155 -9.70 -4.82 3.89
N ARG A 156 -8.70 -4.76 4.75
CA ARG A 156 -7.79 -3.62 4.86
C ARG A 156 -6.35 -4.08 4.62
N PRO A 157 -5.98 -4.28 3.33
CA PRO A 157 -4.67 -4.81 2.96
C PRO A 157 -3.55 -3.88 3.40
N ILE A 158 -2.38 -4.47 3.65
CA ILE A 158 -1.19 -3.74 4.11
C ILE A 158 0.01 -4.03 3.20
N ALA A 159 0.82 -3.02 2.93
CA ALA A 159 2.06 -3.17 2.19
C ALA A 159 3.09 -3.99 2.98
N LEU A 160 3.85 -4.85 2.29
CA LEU A 160 4.95 -5.62 2.91
C LEU A 160 5.95 -4.71 3.62
N ARG A 161 6.24 -3.54 3.06
CA ARG A 161 7.13 -2.54 3.69
C ARG A 161 6.64 -2.12 5.07
N ASP A 162 5.34 -1.88 5.22
CA ASP A 162 4.75 -1.45 6.49
C ASP A 162 4.72 -2.62 7.49
N VAL A 163 4.46 -3.85 7.04
CA VAL A 163 4.57 -5.06 7.88
C VAL A 163 5.99 -5.21 8.42
N LEU A 164 7.00 -5.03 7.57
CA LEU A 164 8.40 -5.11 7.99
C LEU A 164 8.74 -4.05 9.04
N TYR A 165 8.21 -2.83 8.91
CA TYR A 165 8.36 -1.78 9.92
C TYR A 165 7.84 -2.26 11.29
N TYR A 166 6.60 -2.76 11.38
CA TYR A 166 6.04 -3.21 12.66
C TYR A 166 6.78 -4.41 13.24
N LEU A 167 7.27 -5.32 12.39
CA LEU A 167 8.05 -6.45 12.83
C LEU A 167 9.41 -6.01 13.42
N VAL A 168 10.10 -5.06 12.77
CA VAL A 168 11.38 -4.52 13.28
C VAL A 168 11.16 -3.74 14.58
N GLU A 169 10.12 -2.90 14.63
CA GLU A 169 9.75 -2.16 15.84
C GLU A 169 9.49 -3.11 17.04
N ALA A 170 8.84 -4.24 16.80
CA ALA A 170 8.55 -5.21 17.85
C ALA A 170 9.81 -5.78 18.52
N ALA A 171 10.95 -5.85 17.81
CA ALA A 171 12.23 -6.29 18.40
C ALA A 171 12.85 -5.24 19.32
N SER A 172 12.59 -3.96 19.04
CA SER A 172 13.25 -2.82 19.71
C SER A 172 12.50 -2.31 20.93
N ARG A 173 11.24 -2.74 21.11
CA ARG A 173 10.39 -2.32 22.23
C ARG A 173 10.58 -3.20 23.45
N GLU A 174 10.18 -2.65 24.62
CA GLU A 174 10.09 -3.46 25.83
C GLU A 174 9.13 -4.64 25.63
N PRO A 175 9.47 -5.83 26.16
CA PRO A 175 8.64 -7.00 26.04
C PRO A 175 7.23 -6.79 26.58
N VAL A 176 6.24 -7.13 25.78
CA VAL A 176 4.82 -7.01 26.15
C VAL A 176 4.03 -8.21 25.64
N ASN A 177 3.02 -8.63 26.42
CA ASN A 177 2.09 -9.67 26.01
C ASN A 177 0.84 -9.03 25.44
N THR A 178 0.71 -8.98 24.09
CA THR A 178 -0.35 -8.23 23.44
C THR A 178 -0.72 -8.76 22.05
N VAL A 179 -1.95 -8.42 21.66
CA VAL A 179 -2.42 -8.55 20.26
C VAL A 179 -2.55 -7.15 19.68
N ALA A 180 -2.10 -6.96 18.46
CA ALA A 180 -2.21 -5.69 17.77
C ALA A 180 -2.55 -5.89 16.29
N ASP A 181 -3.53 -5.15 15.81
CA ASP A 181 -3.87 -5.12 14.39
C ASP A 181 -2.93 -4.19 13.62
N ILE A 182 -2.44 -4.64 12.48
CA ILE A 182 -1.70 -3.83 11.53
C ILE A 182 -2.43 -3.79 10.19
N ALA A 183 -2.58 -2.61 9.62
CA ALA A 183 -3.38 -2.42 8.42
C ALA A 183 -2.86 -1.27 7.55
N GLY A 184 -3.13 -1.37 6.25
CA GLY A 184 -2.90 -0.28 5.33
C GLY A 184 -3.94 0.85 5.44
N PRO A 185 -3.87 1.89 4.62
CA PRO A 185 -4.74 3.07 4.72
C PRO A 185 -6.16 2.82 4.18
N ASP A 186 -6.32 1.93 3.20
CA ASP A 186 -7.56 1.77 2.43
C ASP A 186 -8.36 0.54 2.88
N THR A 187 -9.67 0.71 3.08
CA THR A 187 -10.62 -0.40 3.19
C THR A 187 -11.26 -0.65 1.84
N LEU A 188 -11.07 -1.85 1.29
CA LEU A 188 -11.51 -2.24 -0.05
C LEU A 188 -12.27 -3.57 -0.01
N THR A 189 -13.26 -3.71 -0.88
CA THR A 189 -13.81 -5.02 -1.21
C THR A 189 -12.79 -5.86 -1.98
N TYR A 190 -12.91 -7.18 -1.95
CA TYR A 190 -12.03 -8.04 -2.73
C TYR A 190 -12.14 -7.77 -4.24
N LEU A 191 -13.35 -7.42 -4.72
CA LEU A 191 -13.55 -7.01 -6.12
C LEU A 191 -12.82 -5.70 -6.43
N GLU A 192 -12.93 -4.68 -5.58
CA GLU A 192 -12.21 -3.41 -5.75
C GLU A 192 -10.71 -3.61 -5.75
N LEU A 193 -10.19 -4.44 -4.85
CA LEU A 193 -8.78 -4.77 -4.78
C LEU A 193 -8.29 -5.47 -6.06
N LEU A 194 -9.07 -6.42 -6.60
CA LEU A 194 -8.78 -7.08 -7.87
C LEU A 194 -8.78 -6.09 -9.04
N GLN A 195 -9.79 -5.21 -9.12
CA GLN A 195 -9.87 -4.17 -10.14
C GLN A 195 -8.69 -3.19 -10.04
N ARG A 196 -8.27 -2.87 -8.82
CA ARG A 196 -7.14 -1.99 -8.56
C ARG A 196 -5.82 -2.64 -8.99
N CYS A 197 -5.63 -3.92 -8.68
CA CYS A 197 -4.49 -4.70 -9.14
C CYS A 197 -4.41 -4.77 -10.66
N ALA A 198 -5.52 -5.07 -11.34
CA ALA A 198 -5.59 -5.10 -12.80
C ALA A 198 -5.21 -3.74 -13.41
N ARG A 199 -5.71 -2.65 -12.85
CA ARG A 199 -5.43 -1.28 -13.29
C ARG A 199 -3.96 -0.92 -13.13
N VAL A 200 -3.38 -1.19 -11.96
CA VAL A 200 -1.96 -0.92 -11.69
C VAL A 200 -1.07 -1.73 -12.64
N ALA A 201 -1.48 -2.96 -12.96
CA ALA A 201 -0.80 -3.81 -13.95
C ALA A 201 -1.00 -3.34 -15.42
N GLY A 202 -1.67 -2.20 -15.67
CA GLY A 202 -1.92 -1.69 -17.02
C GLY A 202 -2.96 -2.49 -17.81
N LEU A 203 -3.73 -3.33 -17.14
CA LEU A 203 -4.74 -4.20 -17.76
C LEU A 203 -6.08 -3.47 -17.92
N PRO A 204 -6.91 -3.81 -18.93
CA PRO A 204 -8.25 -3.26 -19.08
C PRO A 204 -9.12 -3.54 -17.85
N LYS A 205 -10.14 -2.71 -17.62
CA LYS A 205 -11.11 -2.93 -16.55
C LYS A 205 -11.76 -4.30 -16.71
N ARG A 206 -11.79 -5.08 -15.64
CA ARG A 206 -12.43 -6.39 -15.63
C ARG A 206 -13.94 -6.25 -15.49
N LEU A 207 -14.71 -6.96 -16.31
CA LEU A 207 -16.16 -6.96 -16.25
C LEU A 207 -16.61 -7.96 -15.16
N PRO A 208 -17.18 -7.51 -14.02
CA PRO A 208 -17.69 -8.44 -13.02
C PRO A 208 -19.01 -9.03 -13.49
N ILE A 209 -19.10 -10.37 -13.51
CA ILE A 209 -20.36 -11.08 -13.80
C ILE A 209 -20.86 -11.70 -12.50
N PRO A 210 -22.04 -11.31 -12.00
CA PRO A 210 -22.64 -11.92 -10.84
C PRO A 210 -22.82 -13.44 -11.05
N VAL A 211 -22.34 -14.22 -10.09
CA VAL A 211 -22.46 -15.68 -10.11
C VAL A 211 -22.86 -16.19 -8.74
N VAL A 212 -23.66 -17.24 -8.71
CA VAL A 212 -23.97 -17.97 -7.46
C VAL A 212 -22.91 -19.06 -7.31
N LEU A 213 -21.84 -18.73 -6.58
CA LEU A 213 -20.72 -19.65 -6.34
C LEU A 213 -20.34 -19.61 -4.87
N PRO A 214 -20.80 -20.57 -4.04
CA PRO A 214 -20.41 -20.66 -2.65
C PRO A 214 -18.87 -20.77 -2.49
N PRO A 215 -18.28 -20.16 -1.45
CA PRO A 215 -16.82 -20.19 -1.22
C PRO A 215 -16.28 -21.63 -1.14
N THR A 216 -17.03 -22.54 -0.53
CA THR A 216 -16.67 -23.96 -0.41
C THR A 216 -16.55 -24.66 -1.77
N ILE A 217 -17.45 -24.34 -2.72
CA ILE A 217 -17.39 -24.87 -4.09
C ILE A 217 -16.23 -24.21 -4.84
N ALA A 218 -16.07 -22.88 -4.72
CA ALA A 218 -14.96 -22.17 -5.34
C ALA A 218 -13.60 -22.72 -4.86
N ALA A 219 -13.47 -22.95 -3.55
CA ALA A 219 -12.30 -23.57 -2.97
C ALA A 219 -12.06 -25.00 -3.48
N ALA A 220 -13.12 -25.81 -3.58
CA ALA A 220 -13.03 -27.18 -4.06
C ALA A 220 -12.62 -27.32 -5.54
N LEU A 221 -12.81 -26.28 -6.35
CA LEU A 221 -12.34 -26.21 -7.73
C LEU A 221 -10.82 -26.12 -7.88
N SER A 222 -10.10 -25.77 -6.80
CA SER A 222 -8.64 -25.75 -6.80
C SER A 222 -8.07 -27.05 -6.26
N SER A 223 -7.07 -27.61 -6.95
CA SER A 223 -6.27 -28.72 -6.45
C SER A 223 -5.23 -28.30 -5.40
N GLU A 224 -4.93 -26.99 -5.31
CA GLU A 224 -3.92 -26.45 -4.40
C GLU A 224 -4.52 -26.13 -3.02
N PRO A 225 -4.05 -26.76 -1.93
CA PRO A 225 -4.58 -26.54 -0.57
C PRO A 225 -4.51 -25.09 -0.12
N LEU A 226 -3.41 -24.40 -0.47
CA LEU A 226 -3.21 -22.98 -0.19
C LEU A 226 -4.27 -22.09 -0.82
N VAL A 227 -4.57 -22.31 -2.10
CA VAL A 227 -5.62 -21.55 -2.83
C VAL A 227 -6.98 -21.79 -2.18
N ARG A 228 -7.28 -23.04 -1.80
CA ARG A 228 -8.53 -23.38 -1.10
C ARG A 228 -8.69 -22.60 0.19
N ALA A 229 -7.65 -22.60 1.04
CA ALA A 229 -7.66 -21.90 2.33
C ALA A 229 -7.83 -20.38 2.17
N LEU A 230 -7.16 -19.79 1.16
CA LEU A 230 -7.26 -18.36 0.87
C LEU A 230 -8.66 -17.99 0.33
N VAL A 231 -9.22 -18.77 -0.60
CA VAL A 231 -10.58 -18.54 -1.14
C VAL A 231 -11.64 -18.68 -0.05
N ASP A 232 -11.51 -19.67 0.84
CA ASP A 232 -12.45 -19.83 1.95
C ASP A 232 -12.40 -18.64 2.94
N SER A 233 -11.23 -18.00 3.09
CA SER A 233 -11.09 -16.81 3.93
C SER A 233 -11.77 -15.56 3.35
N LEU A 234 -12.09 -15.52 2.05
CA LEU A 234 -12.79 -14.39 1.43
C LEU A 234 -14.24 -14.23 1.89
N LYS A 235 -14.83 -15.24 2.56
CA LYS A 235 -16.18 -15.17 3.11
C LYS A 235 -16.33 -14.19 4.27
N HIS A 236 -15.22 -13.70 4.83
CA HIS A 236 -15.20 -12.82 6.00
C HIS A 236 -14.85 -11.37 5.63
N ASP A 237 -15.46 -10.43 6.36
CA ASP A 237 -14.95 -9.07 6.49
C ASP A 237 -13.70 -9.11 7.38
N LEU A 238 -12.58 -8.63 6.87
CA LEU A 238 -11.30 -8.62 7.58
C LEU A 238 -10.79 -7.18 7.75
N VAL A 239 -11.62 -6.36 8.40
CA VAL A 239 -11.34 -4.94 8.65
C VAL A 239 -11.07 -4.76 10.15
N PRO A 240 -9.82 -4.45 10.55
CA PRO A 240 -9.50 -4.18 11.94
C PRO A 240 -10.17 -2.88 12.42
N THR A 241 -10.63 -2.88 13.67
CA THR A 241 -11.30 -1.73 14.27
C THR A 241 -10.32 -0.75 14.91
N HIS A 242 -9.22 -1.23 15.45
CA HIS A 242 -8.22 -0.43 16.18
C HIS A 242 -6.80 -0.78 15.75
N PRO A 243 -6.42 -0.49 14.48
CA PRO A 243 -5.07 -0.78 14.03
C PRO A 243 -4.04 0.12 14.73
N LEU A 244 -2.81 -0.38 14.85
CA LEU A 244 -1.69 0.43 15.33
C LEU A 244 -1.53 1.72 14.49
N PRO A 245 -0.99 2.79 15.09
CA PRO A 245 -0.66 4.01 14.36
C PRO A 245 0.21 3.71 13.15
N PRO A 246 0.08 4.48 12.06
CA PRO A 246 0.89 4.28 10.86
C PRO A 246 2.39 4.45 11.16
N PRO A 247 3.27 3.89 10.30
CA PRO A 247 4.69 4.16 10.36
C PRO A 247 4.99 5.68 10.32
N PRO A 248 6.14 6.15 10.83
CA PRO A 248 6.49 7.58 10.82
C PRO A 248 6.52 8.23 9.44
N TYR A 249 6.73 7.44 8.40
CA TYR A 249 6.69 7.88 6.99
C TYR A 249 5.29 7.83 6.38
N GLY A 250 4.23 7.63 7.18
CA GLY A 250 2.87 7.39 6.72
C GLY A 250 2.62 5.94 6.28
N SER A 251 1.35 5.58 6.10
CA SER A 251 1.00 4.26 5.54
C SER A 251 1.24 4.23 4.03
N THR A 252 1.81 3.13 3.54
CA THR A 252 1.99 2.91 2.10
C THR A 252 0.64 2.71 1.42
N SER A 253 0.34 3.49 0.38
CA SER A 253 -0.89 3.34 -0.39
C SER A 253 -0.96 1.98 -1.09
N ILE A 254 -2.17 1.48 -1.33
CA ILE A 254 -2.37 0.19 -2.02
C ILE A 254 -1.82 0.23 -3.45
N ASP A 255 -1.96 1.34 -4.17
CA ASP A 255 -1.43 1.45 -5.54
C ASP A 255 0.10 1.37 -5.57
N ARG A 256 0.77 1.99 -4.59
CA ARG A 256 2.22 1.87 -4.44
C ARG A 256 2.63 0.45 -4.05
N ALA A 257 1.97 -0.16 -3.06
CA ALA A 257 2.23 -1.54 -2.66
C ALA A 257 2.06 -2.52 -3.82
N LEU A 258 1.01 -2.34 -4.64
CA LEU A 258 0.77 -3.14 -5.84
C LEU A 258 1.86 -2.93 -6.90
N ARG A 259 2.33 -1.69 -7.13
CA ARG A 259 3.46 -1.42 -8.07
C ARG A 259 4.72 -2.14 -7.62
N GLU A 260 5.11 -1.95 -6.37
CA GLU A 260 6.29 -2.60 -5.79
C GLU A 260 6.21 -4.14 -5.89
N ALA A 261 5.05 -4.71 -5.54
CA ALA A 261 4.84 -6.15 -5.58
C ALA A 261 4.80 -6.73 -7.00
N LEU A 262 4.34 -5.97 -7.99
CA LEU A 262 4.33 -6.34 -9.41
C LEU A 262 5.68 -6.10 -10.11
N GLY A 263 6.67 -5.52 -9.43
CA GLY A 263 7.96 -5.16 -10.03
C GLY A 263 7.83 -4.05 -11.09
N ILE A 264 6.80 -3.21 -11.00
CA ILE A 264 6.61 -2.09 -11.92
C ILE A 264 7.55 -0.97 -11.49
N SER A 265 8.41 -0.55 -12.41
CA SER A 265 9.36 0.53 -12.17
C SER A 265 8.68 1.79 -11.66
N GLU A 266 9.38 2.53 -10.81
CA GLU A 266 8.91 3.82 -10.36
C GLU A 266 8.64 4.77 -11.54
N PRO A 267 7.67 5.69 -11.41
CA PRO A 267 7.36 6.63 -12.46
C PRO A 267 8.57 7.52 -12.77
N GLU A 268 8.91 7.63 -14.06
CA GLU A 268 9.98 8.51 -14.50
C GLU A 268 9.58 9.98 -14.42
N GLY A 269 10.53 10.83 -14.00
CA GLY A 269 10.41 12.27 -14.04
C GLY A 269 10.34 12.83 -15.47
N PRO A 270 10.04 14.12 -15.60
CA PRO A 270 10.06 14.77 -16.90
C PRO A 270 11.48 14.77 -17.49
N PRO A 271 11.66 14.46 -18.78
CA PRO A 271 12.94 14.51 -19.45
C PRO A 271 13.30 15.97 -19.79
N LEU A 272 13.80 16.71 -18.80
CA LEU A 272 14.01 18.17 -18.91
C LEU A 272 14.95 18.57 -20.06
N ASP A 273 15.84 17.67 -20.49
CA ASP A 273 16.80 17.88 -21.57
C ASP A 273 16.26 17.48 -22.96
N ALA A 274 15.02 16.98 -23.03
CA ALA A 274 14.45 16.56 -24.30
C ALA A 274 14.13 17.78 -25.20
N PRO A 275 14.64 17.81 -26.43
CA PRO A 275 14.52 19.00 -27.32
C PRO A 275 13.08 19.25 -27.80
N ASP A 276 12.21 18.25 -27.71
CA ASP A 276 10.82 18.33 -28.12
C ASP A 276 9.85 18.50 -26.94
N LEU A 277 10.36 18.76 -25.73
CA LEU A 277 9.55 18.97 -24.53
C LEU A 277 8.80 20.30 -24.61
N LEU A 278 7.48 20.22 -24.67
CA LEU A 278 6.60 21.39 -24.68
C LEU A 278 6.27 21.77 -23.23
N LYS A 279 6.27 23.10 -22.97
CA LYS A 279 6.11 23.64 -21.62
C LYS A 279 5.06 24.73 -21.59
N ASP A 280 4.21 24.69 -20.59
CA ASP A 280 3.29 25.78 -20.21
C ASP A 280 3.46 26.07 -18.72
N ARG A 281 3.71 27.33 -18.38
CA ARG A 281 3.98 27.77 -17.00
C ARG A 281 2.99 28.86 -16.60
N LYS A 282 2.41 28.69 -15.43
CA LYS A 282 1.54 29.68 -14.81
C LYS A 282 2.10 30.06 -13.45
N GLN A 283 2.06 31.33 -13.13
CA GLN A 283 2.51 31.86 -11.84
C GLN A 283 1.40 32.73 -11.24
N VAL A 284 1.16 32.55 -9.95
CA VAL A 284 0.16 33.30 -9.19
C VAL A 284 0.80 33.76 -7.90
N ARG A 285 0.60 35.04 -7.54
CA ARG A 285 0.95 35.58 -6.22
C ARG A 285 -0.16 35.20 -5.24
N VAL A 286 0.21 34.69 -4.06
CA VAL A 286 -0.71 34.14 -3.05
C VAL A 286 -0.48 34.89 -1.73
N ARG A 287 -1.53 35.39 -1.12
CA ARG A 287 -1.51 36.09 0.18
C ARG A 287 -1.65 35.07 1.32
N ALA A 288 -0.64 34.21 1.45
CA ALA A 288 -0.55 33.22 2.49
C ALA A 288 0.91 32.85 2.73
N GLU A 289 1.18 32.26 3.88
CA GLU A 289 2.48 31.66 4.18
C GLU A 289 2.76 30.47 3.23
N ARG A 290 4.03 30.28 2.87
CA ARG A 290 4.48 29.19 1.99
C ARG A 290 4.00 27.82 2.46
N PHE A 291 3.93 27.59 3.77
CA PHE A 291 3.44 26.33 4.35
C PHE A 291 1.94 26.11 4.08
N ALA A 292 1.10 27.15 4.17
CA ALA A 292 -0.32 27.04 3.87
C ALA A 292 -0.55 26.71 2.38
N LEU A 293 0.23 27.32 1.49
CA LEU A 293 0.20 26.98 0.07
C LEU A 293 0.69 25.55 -0.20
N TRP A 294 1.76 25.13 0.45
CA TRP A 294 2.26 23.76 0.34
C TRP A 294 1.22 22.72 0.77
N LYS A 295 0.52 23.00 1.86
CA LYS A 295 -0.60 22.17 2.30
C LYS A 295 -1.70 22.11 1.25
N ALA A 296 -2.12 23.23 0.68
CA ALA A 296 -3.12 23.25 -0.39
C ALA A 296 -2.67 22.46 -1.64
N ILE A 297 -1.38 22.54 -2.00
CA ILE A 297 -0.79 21.75 -3.10
C ILE A 297 -0.84 20.25 -2.79
N THR A 298 -0.49 19.85 -1.57
CA THR A 298 -0.47 18.43 -1.20
C THR A 298 -1.85 17.86 -0.89
N ASP A 299 -2.85 18.70 -0.72
CA ASP A 299 -4.24 18.30 -0.45
C ASP A 299 -5.10 18.09 -1.72
N ILE A 300 -4.57 18.31 -2.93
CA ILE A 300 -5.30 18.12 -4.19
C ILE A 300 -5.74 16.66 -4.43
N GLY A 301 -6.82 16.50 -5.19
CA GLY A 301 -7.31 15.20 -5.68
C GLY A 301 -8.27 14.48 -4.75
N GLY A 302 -8.83 13.36 -5.22
CA GLY A 302 -9.83 12.58 -4.49
C GLY A 302 -11.06 13.40 -4.12
N ALA A 303 -11.50 13.28 -2.86
CA ALA A 303 -12.64 14.02 -2.33
C ALA A 303 -12.41 15.54 -2.24
N ASN A 304 -11.15 15.98 -2.12
CA ASN A 304 -10.80 17.41 -2.04
C ASN A 304 -10.87 18.11 -3.42
N GLY A 305 -10.88 17.33 -4.50
CA GLY A 305 -10.93 17.87 -5.86
C GLY A 305 -9.61 18.53 -6.31
N TRP A 306 -9.65 19.18 -7.46
CA TRP A 306 -8.50 19.82 -8.11
C TRP A 306 -8.62 21.35 -8.17
N HIS A 307 -9.50 21.93 -7.37
CA HIS A 307 -9.75 23.38 -7.29
C HIS A 307 -9.96 24.05 -8.66
N THR A 308 -10.62 23.36 -9.59
CA THR A 308 -10.91 23.83 -10.95
C THR A 308 -12.42 23.84 -11.23
N LEU A 309 -12.82 24.16 -12.44
CA LEU A 309 -14.22 24.16 -12.85
C LEU A 309 -14.93 22.86 -12.52
N PRO A 310 -16.09 22.88 -11.86
CA PRO A 310 -16.87 21.68 -11.57
C PRO A 310 -17.12 20.85 -12.85
N GLY A 311 -16.83 19.55 -12.79
CA GLY A 311 -17.04 18.63 -13.91
C GLY A 311 -15.95 18.62 -14.98
N ALA A 312 -14.99 19.54 -15.01
CA ALA A 312 -13.93 19.57 -16.03
C ALA A 312 -13.12 18.26 -16.04
N TRP A 313 -12.70 17.80 -14.88
CA TRP A 313 -11.99 16.54 -14.75
C TRP A 313 -12.90 15.33 -14.99
N SER A 314 -14.19 15.40 -14.59
CA SER A 314 -15.16 14.32 -14.85
C SER A 314 -15.37 14.13 -16.34
N LEU A 315 -15.50 15.21 -17.11
CA LEU A 315 -15.59 15.17 -18.57
C LEU A 315 -14.32 14.59 -19.18
N ARG A 316 -13.16 15.03 -18.72
CA ARG A 316 -11.87 14.51 -19.18
C ARG A 316 -11.73 13.00 -18.90
N GLY A 317 -12.14 12.57 -17.70
CA GLY A 317 -12.13 11.16 -17.34
C GLY A 317 -13.10 10.30 -18.15
N ALA A 318 -14.27 10.83 -18.49
CA ALA A 318 -15.24 10.16 -19.36
C ALA A 318 -14.67 9.97 -20.78
N VAL A 319 -14.01 10.99 -21.32
CA VAL A 319 -13.33 10.93 -22.63
C VAL A 319 -12.20 9.90 -22.58
N ASP A 320 -11.34 9.92 -21.55
CA ASP A 320 -10.25 8.95 -21.39
C ASP A 320 -10.80 7.51 -21.29
N HIS A 321 -11.91 7.32 -20.59
CA HIS A 321 -12.59 6.04 -20.47
C HIS A 321 -13.12 5.52 -21.81
N LEU A 322 -13.65 6.39 -22.65
CA LEU A 322 -14.13 6.05 -23.98
C LEU A 322 -13.01 5.51 -24.88
N PHE A 323 -11.79 6.02 -24.69
CA PHE A 323 -10.59 5.56 -25.39
C PHE A 323 -9.83 4.44 -24.66
N GLY A 324 -10.46 3.80 -23.66
CA GLY A 324 -9.89 2.68 -22.90
C GLY A 324 -8.79 3.07 -21.91
N GLY A 325 -8.74 4.32 -21.50
CA GLY A 325 -7.87 4.81 -20.44
C GLY A 325 -8.41 4.51 -19.03
N VAL A 326 -7.69 4.97 -18.02
CA VAL A 326 -8.00 4.68 -16.60
C VAL A 326 -9.19 5.47 -16.03
N GLY A 327 -9.60 6.53 -16.69
CA GLY A 327 -10.64 7.44 -16.20
C GLY A 327 -10.21 8.25 -14.96
N LEU A 328 -11.19 8.92 -14.33
CA LEU A 328 -11.03 9.61 -13.04
C LEU A 328 -11.50 8.72 -11.88
N HIS A 329 -11.16 9.14 -10.66
CA HIS A 329 -11.62 8.56 -9.40
C HIS A 329 -10.92 7.25 -8.98
N ARG A 330 -9.60 7.30 -8.88
CA ARG A 330 -8.84 6.32 -8.11
C ARG A 330 -8.76 6.67 -6.62
N GLY A 331 -9.17 7.89 -6.26
CA GLY A 331 -8.99 8.45 -4.92
C GLY A 331 -7.59 9.00 -4.70
N ARG A 332 -7.29 9.34 -3.46
CA ARG A 332 -5.96 9.76 -3.02
C ARG A 332 -5.63 9.12 -1.68
N PRO A 333 -4.35 8.84 -1.37
CA PRO A 333 -3.92 8.50 -0.02
C PRO A 333 -4.01 9.73 0.90
N THR A 334 -4.03 9.51 2.21
CA THR A 334 -4.10 10.60 3.22
C THR A 334 -2.88 11.51 3.12
N ASP A 335 -1.69 10.93 2.94
CA ASP A 335 -0.46 11.64 2.67
C ASP A 335 0.15 11.16 1.35
N LEU A 336 0.70 12.08 0.56
CA LEU A 336 1.25 11.77 -0.76
C LEU A 336 2.72 11.40 -0.66
N ALA A 337 3.08 10.26 -1.21
CA ALA A 337 4.47 9.84 -1.35
C ALA A 337 4.77 9.45 -2.80
N ARG A 338 6.04 9.41 -3.16
CA ARG A 338 6.50 8.96 -4.48
C ARG A 338 5.92 7.59 -4.82
N GLY A 339 5.38 7.43 -6.02
CA GLY A 339 4.69 6.23 -6.49
C GLY A 339 3.20 6.16 -6.15
N ASP A 340 2.68 7.06 -5.31
CA ASP A 340 1.26 7.14 -5.03
C ASP A 340 0.47 7.65 -6.22
N VAL A 341 -0.83 7.33 -6.23
CA VAL A 341 -1.74 7.74 -7.29
C VAL A 341 -2.78 8.70 -6.74
N VAL A 342 -2.91 9.83 -7.42
CA VAL A 342 -3.92 10.86 -7.15
C VAL A 342 -4.80 10.98 -8.39
N ASP A 343 -5.99 10.42 -8.34
CA ASP A 343 -6.93 10.34 -9.46
C ASP A 343 -6.29 9.73 -10.73
N SER A 344 -5.95 10.52 -11.73
CA SER A 344 -5.31 10.09 -12.98
C SER A 344 -3.82 10.39 -13.03
N TRP A 345 -3.22 10.73 -11.91
CA TRP A 345 -1.83 11.15 -11.81
C TRP A 345 -1.05 10.24 -10.85
N THR A 346 0.19 9.96 -11.20
CA THR A 346 1.13 9.30 -10.29
C THR A 346 2.14 10.30 -9.77
N VAL A 347 2.37 10.31 -8.47
CA VAL A 347 3.41 11.12 -7.83
C VAL A 347 4.77 10.62 -8.28
N VAL A 348 5.49 11.45 -9.01
CA VAL A 348 6.86 11.16 -9.47
C VAL A 348 7.85 11.52 -8.40
N ASP A 349 7.65 12.70 -7.81
CA ASP A 349 8.52 13.20 -6.78
C ASP A 349 7.78 14.18 -5.85
N ARG A 350 8.25 14.27 -4.60
CA ARG A 350 7.78 15.22 -3.60
C ARG A 350 8.96 15.68 -2.76
N HIS A 351 9.24 16.97 -2.81
CA HIS A 351 10.28 17.63 -2.06
C HIS A 351 9.68 18.60 -1.05
N ASP A 352 9.51 18.18 0.20
CA ASP A 352 8.91 19.03 1.25
C ASP A 352 9.80 20.24 1.57
N GLY A 353 11.13 20.12 1.50
CA GLY A 353 12.06 21.24 1.69
C GLY A 353 11.94 22.31 0.61
N ASP A 354 11.85 21.90 -0.65
CA ASP A 354 11.69 22.78 -1.81
C ASP A 354 10.22 23.09 -2.10
N THR A 355 9.28 22.47 -1.35
CA THR A 355 7.83 22.59 -1.54
C THR A 355 7.40 22.38 -2.99
N GLU A 356 7.89 21.27 -3.58
CA GLU A 356 7.63 20.88 -4.96
C GLU A 356 6.98 19.50 -5.03
N LEU A 357 5.91 19.38 -5.81
CA LEU A 357 5.20 18.15 -6.12
C LEU A 357 5.22 17.93 -7.63
N VAL A 358 5.77 16.79 -8.07
CA VAL A 358 5.84 16.40 -9.48
C VAL A 358 4.91 15.22 -9.73
N LEU A 359 3.98 15.38 -10.64
CA LEU A 359 2.97 14.40 -11.02
C LEU A 359 3.15 13.98 -12.48
N ARG A 360 2.95 12.71 -12.81
CA ARG A 360 2.88 12.20 -14.17
C ARG A 360 1.46 11.76 -14.49
N ALA A 361 0.94 12.17 -15.63
CA ALA A 361 -0.37 11.73 -16.10
C ALA A 361 -0.36 10.24 -16.49
N ASP A 362 -1.33 9.49 -16.00
CA ASP A 362 -1.58 8.09 -16.36
C ASP A 362 -2.66 7.97 -17.45
N LEU A 363 -3.07 9.08 -18.03
CA LEU A 363 -4.04 9.17 -19.12
C LEU A 363 -3.46 8.63 -20.42
N ARG A 364 -4.30 8.09 -21.29
CA ARG A 364 -3.92 7.75 -22.66
C ARG A 364 -3.77 9.02 -23.50
N LEU A 365 -2.52 9.44 -23.68
CA LEU A 365 -2.14 10.61 -24.45
C LEU A 365 -1.27 10.20 -25.63
N PRO A 366 -1.27 10.95 -26.73
CA PRO A 366 -0.29 10.77 -27.81
C PRO A 366 1.08 11.36 -27.43
N GLY A 367 1.52 11.07 -26.21
CA GLY A 367 2.73 11.58 -25.58
C GLY A 367 2.73 11.27 -24.08
N ARG A 368 3.68 11.86 -23.36
CA ARG A 368 3.77 11.81 -21.90
C ARG A 368 3.58 13.21 -21.34
N ALA A 369 2.85 13.33 -20.22
CA ALA A 369 2.60 14.61 -19.57
C ALA A 369 2.98 14.58 -18.10
N TRP A 370 3.52 15.69 -17.62
CA TRP A 370 3.84 15.92 -16.22
C TRP A 370 3.27 17.26 -15.77
N LEU A 371 2.97 17.36 -14.48
CA LEU A 371 2.51 18.56 -13.81
C LEU A 371 3.40 18.78 -12.60
N THR A 372 4.09 19.91 -12.55
CA THR A 372 4.88 20.35 -11.41
C THR A 372 4.14 21.47 -10.71
N LEU A 373 3.94 21.36 -9.40
CA LEU A 373 3.33 22.33 -8.53
C LEU A 373 4.35 22.73 -7.48
N ARG A 374 4.64 24.03 -7.35
CA ARG A 374 5.66 24.53 -6.45
C ARG A 374 5.21 25.78 -5.70
N ALA A 375 5.48 25.80 -4.39
CA ALA A 375 5.40 27.01 -3.60
C ALA A 375 6.78 27.65 -3.51
N THR A 376 6.87 28.94 -3.82
CA THR A 376 8.12 29.74 -3.76
C THR A 376 7.97 30.83 -2.73
N ASP A 377 9.09 31.37 -2.25
CA ASP A 377 9.06 32.50 -1.35
C ASP A 377 8.50 33.74 -2.09
N GLY A 378 7.80 34.60 -1.36
CA GLY A 378 7.27 35.86 -1.83
C GLY A 378 8.20 37.03 -1.56
N ASP A 379 7.89 38.17 -2.15
CA ASP A 379 8.66 39.41 -1.96
C ASP A 379 8.41 40.10 -0.60
N HIS A 380 7.28 39.74 0.05
CA HIS A 380 6.86 40.33 1.33
C HIS A 380 6.43 39.26 2.34
N PRO A 381 6.57 39.55 3.67
CA PRO A 381 6.03 38.69 4.70
C PRO A 381 4.53 38.44 4.54
N GLY A 382 4.09 37.19 4.70
CA GLY A 382 2.69 36.78 4.48
C GLY A 382 2.28 36.61 3.02
N GLU A 383 3.23 36.69 2.09
CA GLU A 383 3.01 36.40 0.66
C GLU A 383 3.94 35.28 0.21
N CYS A 384 3.47 34.49 -0.75
CA CYS A 384 4.27 33.49 -1.44
C CYS A 384 3.90 33.41 -2.93
N GLY A 385 4.73 32.72 -3.71
CA GLY A 385 4.48 32.45 -5.12
C GLY A 385 3.99 31.04 -5.35
N PHE A 386 2.95 30.87 -6.16
CA PHE A 386 2.56 29.56 -6.68
C PHE A 386 3.00 29.43 -8.13
N GLU A 387 3.76 28.39 -8.41
CA GLU A 387 4.19 28.04 -9.76
C GLU A 387 3.58 26.69 -10.16
N GLN A 388 2.90 26.68 -11.29
CA GLN A 388 2.34 25.49 -11.93
C GLN A 388 2.95 25.35 -13.32
N THR A 389 3.65 24.25 -13.55
CA THR A 389 4.28 23.95 -14.85
C THR A 389 3.73 22.64 -15.40
N THR A 390 3.12 22.71 -16.58
CA THR A 390 2.73 21.54 -17.37
C THR A 390 3.82 21.25 -18.40
N LEU A 391 4.28 20.02 -18.44
CA LEU A 391 5.28 19.51 -19.39
C LEU A 391 4.65 18.41 -20.23
N PHE A 392 4.90 18.43 -21.53
CA PHE A 392 4.39 17.42 -22.44
C PHE A 392 5.47 17.00 -23.45
N GLN A 393 5.78 15.72 -23.48
CA GLN A 393 6.66 15.12 -24.48
C GLN A 393 5.77 14.44 -25.53
N PRO A 394 5.65 15.02 -26.75
CA PRO A 394 4.80 14.48 -27.79
C PRO A 394 5.39 13.21 -28.42
N HIS A 395 4.54 12.25 -28.74
CA HIS A 395 4.91 11.15 -29.63
C HIS A 395 4.63 11.55 -31.07
N GLY A 396 5.68 12.03 -31.75
CA GLY A 396 5.62 12.43 -33.14
C GLY A 396 4.66 13.59 -33.46
N LEU A 397 4.16 13.63 -34.69
CA LEU A 397 3.28 14.70 -35.16
C LEU A 397 1.90 14.70 -34.47
N ALA A 398 1.35 13.52 -34.22
CA ALA A 398 0.05 13.41 -33.54
C ALA A 398 0.07 14.03 -32.14
N GLY A 399 1.16 13.85 -31.38
CA GLY A 399 1.34 14.50 -30.09
C GLY A 399 1.43 16.00 -30.16
N LYS A 400 2.12 16.55 -31.18
CA LYS A 400 2.21 17.99 -31.40
C LYS A 400 0.84 18.59 -31.75
N ILE A 401 0.09 17.95 -32.64
CA ILE A 401 -1.28 18.38 -33.00
C ILE A 401 -2.15 18.36 -31.75
N TYR A 402 -2.12 17.29 -30.96
CA TYR A 402 -2.86 17.18 -29.71
C TYR A 402 -2.55 18.35 -28.77
N TRP A 403 -1.27 18.66 -28.52
CA TRP A 403 -0.87 19.77 -27.63
C TRP A 403 -1.48 21.11 -28.05
N TYR A 404 -1.32 21.48 -29.32
CA TYR A 404 -1.78 22.76 -29.80
C TYR A 404 -3.31 22.87 -29.88
N THR A 405 -4.02 21.79 -30.18
CA THR A 405 -5.48 21.77 -30.21
C THR A 405 -6.09 21.81 -28.83
N GLN A 406 -5.43 21.20 -27.83
CA GLN A 406 -5.92 21.20 -26.44
C GLN A 406 -5.49 22.44 -25.65
N LYS A 407 -4.51 23.21 -26.14
CA LYS A 407 -3.93 24.34 -25.41
C LYS A 407 -4.99 25.35 -24.91
N PRO A 408 -5.98 25.81 -25.69
CA PRO A 408 -6.99 26.76 -25.20
C PRO A 408 -7.80 26.21 -24.01
N LEU A 409 -8.17 24.93 -24.05
CA LEU A 409 -8.88 24.28 -22.95
C LEU A 409 -7.97 24.11 -21.73
N HIS A 410 -6.71 23.72 -21.95
CA HIS A 410 -5.70 23.62 -20.89
C HIS A 410 -5.47 24.96 -20.20
N ASP A 411 -5.41 26.06 -20.95
CA ASP A 411 -5.21 27.39 -20.38
C ASP A 411 -6.35 27.78 -19.42
N VAL A 412 -7.59 27.41 -19.73
CA VAL A 412 -8.74 27.65 -18.86
C VAL A 412 -8.71 26.71 -17.63
N VAL A 413 -8.55 25.40 -17.85
CA VAL A 413 -8.62 24.40 -16.77
C VAL A 413 -7.46 24.58 -15.79
N PHE A 414 -6.24 24.68 -16.28
CA PHE A 414 -5.05 24.84 -15.42
C PHE A 414 -4.93 26.25 -14.85
N GLY A 415 -5.47 27.26 -15.53
CA GLY A 415 -5.58 28.62 -15.00
C GLY A 415 -6.55 28.70 -13.82
N THR A 416 -7.74 28.12 -13.96
CA THR A 416 -8.72 28.05 -12.84
C THR A 416 -8.21 27.19 -11.69
N MET A 417 -7.49 26.10 -11.97
CA MET A 417 -6.84 25.26 -10.96
C MET A 417 -5.80 26.07 -10.17
N ALA A 418 -4.93 26.82 -10.84
CA ALA A 418 -3.91 27.62 -10.17
C ALA A 418 -4.53 28.68 -9.24
N LEU A 419 -5.56 29.37 -9.70
CA LEU A 419 -6.30 30.33 -8.88
C LEU A 419 -7.07 29.67 -7.73
N GLY A 420 -7.61 28.48 -7.94
CA GLY A 420 -8.33 27.73 -6.92
C GLY A 420 -7.42 27.24 -5.78
N ILE A 421 -6.22 26.71 -6.11
CA ILE A 421 -5.22 26.32 -5.12
C ILE A 421 -4.75 27.55 -4.31
N ALA A 422 -4.51 28.67 -4.99
CA ALA A 422 -4.13 29.92 -4.33
C ALA A 422 -5.19 30.39 -3.31
N ARG A 423 -6.47 30.38 -3.70
CA ARG A 423 -7.58 30.71 -2.79
C ARG A 423 -7.69 29.76 -1.60
N ALA A 424 -7.57 28.45 -1.82
CA ALA A 424 -7.60 27.46 -0.75
C ALA A 424 -6.48 27.70 0.29
N ALA A 425 -5.31 28.13 -0.17
CA ALA A 425 -4.20 28.51 0.71
C ALA A 425 -4.51 29.79 1.52
N GLU A 426 -5.08 30.82 0.87
CA GLU A 426 -5.47 32.08 1.51
C GLU A 426 -6.56 31.87 2.57
N GLU A 427 -7.57 31.04 2.29
CA GLU A 427 -8.64 30.67 3.22
C GLU A 427 -8.11 29.92 4.46
N SER A 428 -7.16 29.02 4.24
CA SER A 428 -6.53 28.25 5.33
C SER A 428 -5.61 29.10 6.22
N GLY A 429 -4.95 30.11 5.65
CA GLY A 429 -4.08 31.04 6.38
C GLY A 429 -4.84 32.07 7.22
N GLY A 430 -6.09 32.40 6.84
CA GLY A 430 -6.94 33.38 7.55
C GLY A 430 -7.61 32.85 8.82
N THR A 431 -7.65 31.55 9.07
CA THR A 431 -8.30 30.94 10.25
C THR A 431 -7.40 30.81 11.47
N GLY A 432 -6.12 31.23 11.39
CA GLY A 432 -5.12 31.10 12.46
C GLY A 432 -4.96 32.32 13.41
N ALA A 433 -5.68 33.40 13.20
CA ALA A 433 -5.64 34.57 14.08
C ALA A 433 -6.83 34.57 15.05
N SER A 434 -6.79 33.73 16.11
CA SER A 434 -7.56 34.00 17.32
C SER A 434 -6.84 35.07 18.13
N PRO A 435 -7.50 36.13 18.59
CA PRO A 435 -6.91 37.09 19.47
C PRO A 435 -6.59 36.41 20.82
N VAL A 436 -5.36 36.52 21.23
CA VAL A 436 -4.95 36.27 22.63
C VAL A 436 -5.47 37.46 23.42
N GLU A 437 -6.46 37.28 24.28
CA GLU A 437 -6.75 38.10 25.43
C GLU A 437 -5.92 37.63 26.64
#